data_3f7dd057aa8a22b3faa182db593273e2
#
_entry.id   3f7dd057aa8a22b3faa182db593273e2
#
_cell.length_a   1.000
_cell.length_b   1.000
_cell.length_c   1.000
_cell.angle_alpha   90.00
_cell.angle_beta   90.00
_cell.angle_gamma   90.00
#
_symmetry.space_group_name_H-M   'P 1'
#
loop_
_entity.id
_entity.type
_entity.pdbx_description
1 polymer ?
#
loop_
_entity_poly.entity_id
_entity_poly.type
_entity_poly.pdbx_seq_one_letter_code
_entity_poly.pdbx_strand_id
1 'polypeptide(L)'
;MKRLLFISWIFLLSVSFGLTKVKADIRMPLIFGDHMVLQQDTKIAIFGWADAGETVEVVFAGQKVKTTADTDGTWKVNLKPIKTKKEGQLLTIAGKNKLVYSDVLVGDVWVASGQSNMEWGIKVRKEYADDIAASEDPLLRLFFVPKNTSLQPLTDIEVPQGTSNPERAARWVLCTPEMLAKINGQGFSATAYYFARDMRAANGRPLGVIQSAWGGTRAEAW
;
A
#
# COMPACT_ATOMS: atom_id res chain seq x y z
N MET A 1 -81.84 14.48 15.56
CA MET A 1 -80.81 13.75 14.82
C MET A 1 -79.61 14.69 14.57
N LYS A 2 -78.61 14.63 15.39
CA LYS A 2 -77.36 15.46 15.30
C LYS A 2 -76.27 14.61 14.68
N ARG A 3 -75.79 15.01 13.50
CA ARG A 3 -74.61 14.36 12.88
C ARG A 3 -73.34 15.01 13.44
N LEU A 4 -72.52 14.23 14.12
CA LEU A 4 -71.16 14.59 14.49
C LEU A 4 -70.22 14.36 13.30
N LEU A 5 -69.55 15.44 12.86
CA LEU A 5 -68.45 15.38 11.90
C LEU A 5 -67.14 15.17 12.71
N PHE A 6 -66.53 14.02 12.53
CA PHE A 6 -65.15 13.74 13.01
C PHE A 6 -64.15 14.28 11.97
N ILE A 7 -63.43 15.32 12.31
CA ILE A 7 -62.31 15.83 11.52
C ILE A 7 -61.05 15.11 12.06
N SER A 8 -60.52 14.18 11.24
CA SER A 8 -59.28 13.47 11.53
C SER A 8 -58.09 14.32 11.09
N TRP A 9 -57.30 14.82 12.03
CA TRP A 9 -56.06 15.51 11.77
C TRP A 9 -54.97 14.47 11.61
N ILE A 10 -54.50 14.23 10.37
CA ILE A 10 -53.30 13.45 10.07
C ILE A 10 -52.11 14.39 10.22
N PHE A 11 -51.35 14.22 11.33
CA PHE A 11 -50.05 14.84 11.51
C PHE A 11 -49.03 14.07 10.66
N LEU A 12 -48.64 14.68 9.52
CA LEU A 12 -47.49 14.19 8.72
C LEU A 12 -46.21 14.57 9.44
N LEU A 13 -45.64 13.61 10.17
CA LEU A 13 -44.29 13.76 10.79
C LEU A 13 -43.28 13.62 9.67
N SER A 14 -42.79 14.71 9.10
CA SER A 14 -41.66 14.72 8.18
C SER A 14 -40.38 14.48 8.97
N VAL A 15 -39.93 13.22 9.04
CA VAL A 15 -38.61 12.86 9.54
C VAL A 15 -37.59 13.27 8.48
N SER A 16 -37.03 14.47 8.63
CA SER A 16 -35.83 14.86 7.88
C SER A 16 -34.66 13.99 8.33
N PHE A 17 -34.40 12.93 7.61
CA PHE A 17 -33.10 12.24 7.71
C PHE A 17 -32.03 13.22 7.24
N GLY A 18 -31.42 13.94 8.16
CA GLY A 18 -30.19 14.64 7.92
C GLY A 18 -29.12 13.62 7.56
N LEU A 19 -28.81 13.49 6.29
CA LEU A 19 -27.61 12.79 5.82
C LEU A 19 -26.40 13.53 6.42
N THR A 20 -25.98 13.12 7.61
CA THR A 20 -24.66 13.50 8.12
C THR A 20 -23.64 12.93 7.13
N LYS A 21 -23.09 13.77 6.26
CA LYS A 21 -21.92 13.41 5.49
C LYS A 21 -20.85 12.97 6.48
N VAL A 22 -20.60 11.69 6.57
CA VAL A 22 -19.43 11.15 7.26
C VAL A 22 -18.24 11.80 6.57
N LYS A 23 -17.55 12.69 7.28
CA LYS A 23 -16.32 13.29 6.79
C LYS A 23 -15.31 12.16 6.59
N ALA A 24 -14.92 11.92 5.35
CA ALA A 24 -13.84 11.00 5.06
C ALA A 24 -12.53 11.77 5.08
N ASP A 25 -11.65 11.47 6.03
CA ASP A 25 -10.28 11.95 6.03
C ASP A 25 -9.52 11.39 4.82
N ILE A 26 -8.43 12.07 4.40
CA ILE A 26 -7.52 11.52 3.40
C ILE A 26 -7.08 10.12 3.82
N ARG A 27 -7.26 9.16 2.94
CA ARG A 27 -6.86 7.77 3.11
C ARG A 27 -5.99 7.34 1.93
N MET A 28 -4.94 6.59 2.22
CA MET A 28 -4.01 6.08 1.22
C MET A 28 -4.15 4.56 1.08
N PRO A 29 -3.93 4.00 -0.13
CA PRO A 29 -3.75 2.56 -0.29
C PRO A 29 -2.58 2.03 0.54
N LEU A 30 -2.69 0.77 0.99
CA LEU A 30 -1.68 0.13 1.83
C LEU A 30 -0.29 0.01 1.18
N ILE A 31 -0.21 0.15 -0.13
CA ILE A 31 1.07 0.19 -0.85
C ILE A 31 1.90 1.45 -0.50
N PHE A 32 1.29 2.51 0.01
CA PHE A 32 1.99 3.68 0.51
C PHE A 32 2.23 3.54 2.01
N GLY A 33 3.45 3.80 2.46
CA GLY A 33 3.82 3.69 3.87
C GLY A 33 5.22 4.17 4.13
N ASP A 34 5.61 4.15 5.40
CA ASP A 34 6.99 4.36 5.80
C ASP A 34 7.90 3.35 5.11
N HIS A 35 9.15 3.72 4.88
CA HIS A 35 10.19 2.87 4.26
C HIS A 35 9.93 2.46 2.81
N MET A 36 8.88 2.95 2.13
CA MET A 36 8.62 2.61 0.74
C MET A 36 9.71 3.09 -0.20
N VAL A 37 9.80 2.44 -1.38
CA VAL A 37 10.60 2.92 -2.51
C VAL A 37 9.65 3.37 -3.60
N LEU A 38 9.86 4.59 -4.10
CA LEU A 38 9.17 5.13 -5.27
C LEU A 38 10.06 4.97 -6.52
N GLN A 39 9.43 4.58 -7.64
CA GLN A 39 10.15 4.30 -8.88
C GLN A 39 10.86 5.54 -9.40
N GLN A 40 12.16 5.43 -9.65
CA GLN A 40 12.99 6.48 -10.25
C GLN A 40 12.72 6.69 -11.75
N ASP A 41 13.18 7.82 -12.27
CA ASP A 41 13.26 8.17 -13.70
C ASP A 41 11.93 8.11 -14.48
N THR A 42 10.80 8.02 -13.77
CA THR A 42 9.46 8.05 -14.36
C THR A 42 8.54 8.99 -13.57
N LYS A 43 7.38 9.32 -14.15
CA LYS A 43 6.34 10.05 -13.40
C LYS A 43 5.87 9.18 -12.23
N ILE A 44 5.89 9.74 -11.02
CA ILE A 44 5.47 9.04 -9.82
C ILE A 44 4.01 9.39 -9.53
N ALA A 45 3.12 8.41 -9.65
CA ALA A 45 1.72 8.56 -9.30
C ALA A 45 1.53 8.40 -7.79
N ILE A 46 0.94 9.41 -7.14
CA ILE A 46 0.47 9.35 -5.75
C ILE A 46 -1.04 9.51 -5.80
N PHE A 47 -1.79 8.62 -5.15
CA PHE A 47 -3.24 8.56 -5.24
C PHE A 47 -3.88 8.00 -3.97
N GLY A 48 -5.15 8.24 -3.79
CA GLY A 48 -5.90 7.79 -2.62
C GLY A 48 -7.34 8.29 -2.65
N TRP A 49 -7.91 8.40 -1.47
CA TRP A 49 -9.31 8.83 -1.27
C TRP A 49 -9.36 10.02 -0.30
N ALA A 50 -10.37 10.87 -0.49
CA ALA A 50 -10.70 12.03 0.35
C ALA A 50 -12.19 12.35 0.19
N ASP A 51 -12.70 13.35 0.89
CA ASP A 51 -14.06 13.85 0.61
C ASP A 51 -14.15 14.39 -0.83
N ALA A 52 -15.29 14.16 -1.51
CA ALA A 52 -15.54 14.72 -2.83
C ALA A 52 -15.37 16.26 -2.82
N GLY A 53 -14.56 16.76 -3.75
CA GLY A 53 -14.24 18.18 -3.85
C GLY A 53 -13.17 18.67 -2.85
N GLU A 54 -12.59 17.80 -2.02
CA GLU A 54 -11.50 18.16 -1.13
C GLU A 54 -10.21 18.44 -1.91
N THR A 55 -9.55 19.53 -1.56
CA THR A 55 -8.20 19.82 -2.10
C THR A 55 -7.15 19.03 -1.34
N VAL A 56 -6.36 18.25 -2.08
CA VAL A 56 -5.24 17.46 -1.57
C VAL A 56 -3.93 18.02 -2.08
N GLU A 57 -2.98 18.26 -1.19
CA GLU A 57 -1.64 18.71 -1.49
C GLU A 57 -0.64 17.60 -1.18
N VAL A 58 0.22 17.27 -2.13
CA VAL A 58 1.31 16.31 -1.99
C VAL A 58 2.64 17.03 -2.06
N VAL A 59 3.51 16.80 -1.06
CA VAL A 59 4.87 17.35 -1.00
C VAL A 59 5.88 16.22 -0.90
N PHE A 60 6.81 16.14 -1.85
CA PHE A 60 7.88 15.16 -1.87
C PHE A 60 9.08 15.64 -2.68
N ALA A 61 10.29 15.45 -2.17
CA ALA A 61 11.56 15.73 -2.87
C ALA A 61 11.63 17.14 -3.49
N GLY A 62 11.16 18.14 -2.76
CA GLY A 62 11.12 19.52 -3.22
C GLY A 62 9.98 19.86 -4.20
N GLN A 63 9.18 18.88 -4.61
CA GLN A 63 7.99 19.08 -5.41
C GLN A 63 6.76 19.26 -4.52
N LYS A 64 5.87 20.16 -4.95
CA LYS A 64 4.60 20.46 -4.30
C LYS A 64 3.51 20.48 -5.37
N VAL A 65 2.56 19.56 -5.29
CA VAL A 65 1.49 19.38 -6.29
C VAL A 65 0.15 19.32 -5.57
N LYS A 66 -0.86 19.95 -6.17
CA LYS A 66 -2.24 19.93 -5.67
C LYS A 66 -3.19 19.28 -6.65
N THR A 67 -4.22 18.68 -6.14
CA THR A 67 -5.37 18.18 -6.89
C THR A 67 -6.64 18.35 -6.07
N THR A 68 -7.78 18.08 -6.69
CA THR A 68 -9.07 18.02 -6.01
C THR A 68 -9.63 16.62 -6.17
N ALA A 69 -10.17 16.04 -5.11
CA ALA A 69 -10.80 14.74 -5.15
C ALA A 69 -12.07 14.77 -6.03
N ASP A 70 -12.24 13.76 -6.85
CA ASP A 70 -13.38 13.59 -7.74
C ASP A 70 -14.68 13.34 -6.96
N THR A 71 -15.80 13.25 -7.68
CA THR A 71 -17.13 13.06 -7.07
C THR A 71 -17.27 11.71 -6.36
N ASP A 72 -16.47 10.70 -6.75
CA ASP A 72 -16.39 9.39 -6.10
C ASP A 72 -15.38 9.36 -4.92
N GLY A 73 -14.74 10.50 -4.63
CA GLY A 73 -13.77 10.65 -3.58
C GLY A 73 -12.36 10.22 -3.95
N THR A 74 -12.11 9.75 -5.18
CA THR A 74 -10.75 9.40 -5.61
C THR A 74 -9.93 10.64 -5.99
N TRP A 75 -8.62 10.59 -5.78
CA TRP A 75 -7.71 11.63 -6.24
C TRP A 75 -6.37 11.04 -6.69
N LYS A 76 -5.71 11.76 -7.58
CA LYS A 76 -4.38 11.39 -8.10
C LYS A 76 -3.56 12.62 -8.45
N VAL A 77 -2.27 12.58 -8.15
CA VAL A 77 -1.27 13.52 -8.68
C VAL A 77 -0.13 12.75 -9.32
N ASN A 78 0.58 13.41 -10.23
CA ASN A 78 1.82 12.88 -10.80
C ASN A 78 2.95 13.84 -10.47
N LEU A 79 3.93 13.35 -9.72
CA LEU A 79 5.20 14.03 -9.52
C LEU A 79 6.07 13.89 -10.79
N LYS A 80 6.91 14.88 -11.06
CA LYS A 80 7.91 14.78 -12.12
C LYS A 80 8.91 13.67 -11.79
N PRO A 81 9.56 13.07 -12.81
CA PRO A 81 10.61 12.09 -12.61
C PRO A 81 11.67 12.59 -11.62
N ILE A 82 12.09 11.70 -10.74
CA ILE A 82 13.12 11.95 -9.74
C ILE A 82 14.22 10.90 -9.95
N LYS A 83 15.46 11.32 -9.95
CA LYS A 83 16.61 10.41 -9.97
C LYS A 83 16.76 9.73 -8.62
N THR A 84 17.40 8.58 -8.62
CA THR A 84 17.67 7.80 -7.41
C THR A 84 18.25 8.66 -6.28
N LYS A 85 17.80 8.41 -5.07
CA LYS A 85 18.31 9.01 -3.82
C LYS A 85 18.41 7.95 -2.76
N LYS A 86 19.57 7.88 -2.12
CA LYS A 86 19.86 6.91 -1.05
C LYS A 86 19.37 7.38 0.33
N GLU A 87 19.13 8.67 0.47
CA GLU A 87 18.63 9.28 1.71
C GLU A 87 17.10 9.21 1.74
N GLY A 88 16.57 8.71 2.84
CA GLY A 88 15.13 8.67 3.11
C GLY A 88 14.56 10.09 3.23
N GLN A 89 13.43 10.32 2.60
CA GLN A 89 12.75 11.61 2.58
C GLN A 89 11.35 11.50 3.17
N LEU A 90 10.77 12.64 3.54
CA LEU A 90 9.37 12.71 3.97
C LEU A 90 8.46 12.90 2.76
N LEU A 91 7.43 12.05 2.64
CA LEU A 91 6.27 12.30 1.78
C LEU A 91 5.13 12.81 2.65
N THR A 92 4.63 13.98 2.34
CA THR A 92 3.50 14.59 3.05
C THR A 92 2.30 14.68 2.13
N ILE A 93 1.14 14.25 2.63
CA ILE A 93 -0.16 14.39 1.98
C ILE A 93 -1.05 15.20 2.94
N ALA A 94 -1.58 16.32 2.50
CA ALA A 94 -2.36 17.24 3.34
C ALA A 94 -3.66 17.68 2.66
N GLY A 95 -4.72 17.65 3.41
CA GLY A 95 -6.05 18.18 3.12
C GLY A 95 -6.71 18.55 4.43
N LYS A 96 -7.86 17.99 4.76
CA LYS A 96 -8.50 18.17 6.08
C LYS A 96 -7.71 17.54 7.21
N ASN A 97 -7.10 16.39 6.95
CA ASN A 97 -6.09 15.77 7.81
C ASN A 97 -4.72 15.82 7.12
N LYS A 98 -3.70 15.36 7.82
CA LYS A 98 -2.32 15.30 7.30
C LYS A 98 -1.74 13.92 7.56
N LEU A 99 -1.22 13.30 6.51
CA LEU A 99 -0.45 12.07 6.57
C LEU A 99 1.01 12.38 6.24
N VAL A 100 1.92 11.73 6.93
CA VAL A 100 3.37 11.86 6.70
C VAL A 100 3.96 10.48 6.69
N TYR A 101 4.61 10.12 5.60
CA TYR A 101 5.41 8.90 5.49
C TYR A 101 6.88 9.25 5.56
N SER A 102 7.60 8.53 6.40
CA SER A 102 9.02 8.73 6.66
C SER A 102 9.88 7.74 5.90
N ASP A 103 11.17 8.08 5.75
CA ASP A 103 12.18 7.21 5.15
C ASP A 103 11.77 6.68 3.76
N VAL A 104 11.16 7.53 2.93
CA VAL A 104 10.78 7.22 1.55
C VAL A 104 11.99 7.36 0.64
N LEU A 105 12.38 6.26 -0.01
CA LEU A 105 13.49 6.22 -0.95
C LEU A 105 13.00 6.42 -2.40
N VAL A 106 13.91 6.80 -3.28
CA VAL A 106 13.70 6.80 -4.74
C VAL A 106 14.72 5.86 -5.38
N GLY A 107 14.23 4.84 -6.07
CA GLY A 107 15.06 3.79 -6.64
C GLY A 107 14.31 2.90 -7.61
N ASP A 108 14.74 1.66 -7.74
CA ASP A 108 14.09 0.67 -8.60
C ASP A 108 13.02 -0.09 -7.81
N VAL A 109 11.84 -0.30 -8.41
CA VAL A 109 10.75 -1.09 -7.81
C VAL A 109 10.41 -2.27 -8.69
N TRP A 110 10.44 -3.47 -8.10
CA TRP A 110 10.14 -4.72 -8.79
C TRP A 110 8.98 -5.44 -8.15
N VAL A 111 8.13 -6.05 -8.99
CA VAL A 111 7.08 -6.96 -8.55
C VAL A 111 7.53 -8.38 -8.80
N ALA A 112 7.66 -9.15 -7.73
CA ALA A 112 8.00 -10.57 -7.73
C ALA A 112 6.70 -11.37 -7.64
N SER A 113 6.15 -11.74 -8.78
CA SER A 113 4.86 -12.42 -8.93
C SER A 113 5.03 -13.83 -9.49
N GLY A 114 4.02 -14.66 -9.28
CA GLY A 114 3.94 -16.03 -9.80
C GLY A 114 3.45 -17.02 -8.74
N GLN A 115 3.80 -18.29 -8.96
CA GLN A 115 3.36 -19.37 -8.08
C GLN A 115 4.52 -19.94 -7.22
N SER A 116 4.54 -21.23 -6.95
CA SER A 116 5.37 -21.90 -5.93
C SER A 116 6.85 -21.52 -5.95
N ASN A 117 7.51 -21.45 -7.11
CA ASN A 117 8.94 -21.11 -7.17
C ASN A 117 9.22 -19.65 -6.75
N MET A 118 8.28 -18.75 -6.98
CA MET A 118 8.37 -17.37 -6.49
C MET A 118 7.88 -17.23 -5.05
N GLU A 119 6.98 -18.11 -4.60
CA GLU A 119 6.47 -18.07 -3.23
C GLU A 119 7.43 -18.63 -2.18
N TRP A 120 8.26 -19.62 -2.53
CA TRP A 120 9.12 -20.31 -1.58
C TRP A 120 9.99 -19.34 -0.79
N GLY A 121 9.72 -19.31 0.52
CA GLY A 121 10.39 -18.42 1.45
C GLY A 121 11.82 -18.88 1.77
N ILE A 122 12.67 -17.94 2.07
CA ILE A 122 14.09 -18.18 2.33
C ILE A 122 14.35 -19.08 3.56
N LYS A 123 13.41 -19.20 4.50
CA LYS A 123 13.49 -20.08 5.67
C LYS A 123 13.26 -21.56 5.39
N VAL A 124 12.74 -21.91 4.22
CA VAL A 124 12.39 -23.29 3.91
C VAL A 124 13.62 -24.21 3.88
N ARG A 125 14.80 -23.64 3.65
CA ARG A 125 16.06 -24.39 3.59
C ARG A 125 17.06 -23.88 4.61
N LYS A 126 17.69 -24.82 5.35
CA LYS A 126 18.70 -24.50 6.36
C LYS A 126 19.98 -23.93 5.76
N GLU A 127 20.29 -24.27 4.51
CA GLU A 127 21.45 -23.80 3.75
C GLU A 127 21.45 -22.28 3.55
N TYR A 128 20.32 -21.61 3.71
CA TYR A 128 20.21 -20.15 3.57
C TYR A 128 20.43 -19.39 4.90
N ALA A 129 20.79 -20.07 5.99
CA ALA A 129 20.94 -19.44 7.31
C ALA A 129 22.01 -18.33 7.30
N ASP A 130 23.14 -18.57 6.65
CA ASP A 130 24.22 -17.59 6.55
C ASP A 130 23.85 -16.40 5.68
N ASP A 131 23.14 -16.63 4.58
CA ASP A 131 22.60 -15.56 3.73
C ASP A 131 21.57 -14.70 4.47
N ILE A 132 20.71 -15.33 5.29
CA ILE A 132 19.78 -14.59 6.16
C ILE A 132 20.55 -13.75 7.16
N ALA A 133 21.55 -14.31 7.83
CA ALA A 133 22.35 -13.59 8.83
C ALA A 133 23.09 -12.38 8.23
N ALA A 134 23.50 -12.48 6.96
CA ALA A 134 24.21 -11.43 6.22
C ALA A 134 23.30 -10.47 5.45
N SER A 135 21.96 -10.55 5.61
CA SER A 135 21.00 -9.86 4.74
C SER A 135 20.75 -8.39 5.06
N GLU A 136 21.43 -7.82 6.05
CA GLU A 136 21.23 -6.42 6.43
C GLU A 136 21.55 -5.47 5.26
N ASP A 137 20.54 -4.84 4.69
CA ASP A 137 20.68 -3.81 3.65
C ASP A 137 19.61 -2.71 3.83
N PRO A 138 19.99 -1.53 4.35
CA PRO A 138 19.05 -0.42 4.59
C PRO A 138 18.52 0.21 3.31
N LEU A 139 19.05 -0.13 2.15
CA LEU A 139 18.58 0.36 0.85
C LEU A 139 17.76 -0.70 0.07
N LEU A 140 17.60 -1.90 0.62
CA LEU A 140 16.67 -2.91 0.14
C LEU A 140 15.41 -2.88 1.00
N ARG A 141 14.26 -2.75 0.37
CA ARG A 141 12.95 -2.69 1.02
C ARG A 141 12.07 -3.82 0.54
N LEU A 142 11.38 -4.45 1.46
CA LEU A 142 10.54 -5.61 1.19
C LEU A 142 9.08 -5.25 1.46
N PHE A 143 8.20 -5.68 0.57
CA PHE A 143 6.75 -5.57 0.73
C PHE A 143 6.12 -6.93 0.46
N PHE A 144 5.35 -7.45 1.40
CA PHE A 144 4.65 -8.71 1.26
C PHE A 144 3.15 -8.48 1.08
N VAL A 145 2.61 -8.91 -0.07
CA VAL A 145 1.17 -8.92 -0.33
C VAL A 145 0.57 -10.19 0.27
N PRO A 146 -0.31 -10.08 1.27
CA PRO A 146 -0.97 -11.25 1.84
C PRO A 146 -1.89 -11.91 0.81
N LYS A 147 -2.01 -13.23 0.90
CA LYS A 147 -2.90 -13.99 0.03
C LYS A 147 -4.35 -13.66 0.35
N ASN A 148 -5.08 -13.21 -0.65
CA ASN A 148 -6.51 -12.96 -0.57
C ASN A 148 -7.19 -13.37 -1.88
N THR A 149 -8.45 -13.76 -1.81
CA THR A 149 -9.28 -14.08 -2.98
C THR A 149 -10.48 -13.15 -3.01
N SER A 150 -10.83 -12.66 -4.18
CA SER A 150 -12.02 -11.85 -4.39
C SER A 150 -12.70 -12.23 -5.70
N LEU A 151 -14.03 -12.14 -5.75
CA LEU A 151 -14.80 -12.32 -6.98
C LEU A 151 -14.82 -11.06 -7.86
N GLN A 152 -14.34 -9.94 -7.32
CA GLN A 152 -14.25 -8.66 -8.01
C GLN A 152 -12.87 -8.03 -7.76
N PRO A 153 -12.34 -7.23 -8.70
CA PRO A 153 -11.11 -6.47 -8.45
C PRO A 153 -11.26 -5.61 -7.19
N LEU A 154 -10.28 -5.70 -6.30
CA LEU A 154 -10.23 -4.88 -5.09
C LEU A 154 -9.62 -3.51 -5.41
N THR A 155 -10.04 -2.49 -4.67
CA THR A 155 -9.50 -1.12 -4.80
C THR A 155 -8.24 -0.89 -3.96
N ASP A 156 -7.95 -1.81 -3.04
CA ASP A 156 -6.77 -1.79 -2.17
C ASP A 156 -6.38 -3.21 -1.77
N ILE A 157 -5.19 -3.37 -1.21
CA ILE A 157 -4.74 -4.62 -0.59
C ILE A 157 -5.54 -4.83 0.70
N GLU A 158 -6.00 -6.04 0.93
CA GLU A 158 -6.64 -6.45 2.18
C GLU A 158 -5.74 -7.44 2.93
N VAL A 159 -5.73 -7.33 4.25
CA VAL A 159 -5.05 -8.29 5.13
C VAL A 159 -6.11 -9.22 5.72
N PRO A 160 -6.27 -10.45 5.19
CA PRO A 160 -7.28 -11.39 5.68
C PRO A 160 -7.06 -11.78 7.14
N GLN A 161 -8.14 -12.12 7.83
CA GLN A 161 -8.06 -12.73 9.16
C GLN A 161 -7.25 -14.05 9.09
N GLY A 162 -6.38 -14.28 10.07
CA GLY A 162 -5.50 -15.44 10.09
C GLY A 162 -4.22 -15.30 9.25
N THR A 163 -3.97 -14.14 8.63
CA THR A 163 -2.68 -13.85 8.02
C THR A 163 -1.56 -14.00 9.05
N SER A 164 -0.53 -14.77 8.73
CA SER A 164 0.67 -14.88 9.57
C SER A 164 1.37 -13.52 9.65
N ASN A 165 1.66 -13.06 10.88
CA ASN A 165 2.29 -11.77 11.14
C ASN A 165 1.57 -10.59 10.45
N PRO A 166 0.28 -10.36 10.75
CA PRO A 166 -0.51 -9.34 10.06
C PRO A 166 0.08 -7.93 10.21
N GLU A 167 0.84 -7.69 11.28
CA GLU A 167 1.56 -6.44 11.52
C GLU A 167 2.71 -6.18 10.53
N ARG A 168 3.12 -7.18 9.77
CA ARG A 168 4.19 -7.11 8.75
C ARG A 168 3.65 -7.23 7.32
N ALA A 169 2.43 -7.71 7.17
CA ALA A 169 1.78 -7.85 5.87
C ALA A 169 1.31 -6.49 5.34
N ALA A 170 1.32 -6.34 4.03
CA ALA A 170 0.86 -5.14 3.32
C ALA A 170 1.53 -3.84 3.81
N ARG A 171 2.81 -3.91 4.17
CA ARG A 171 3.63 -2.74 4.49
C ARG A 171 5.07 -2.93 4.05
N TRP A 172 5.74 -1.82 3.81
CA TRP A 172 7.16 -1.81 3.54
C TRP A 172 7.96 -2.01 4.83
N VAL A 173 8.99 -2.84 4.74
CA VAL A 173 9.94 -3.08 5.82
C VAL A 173 11.38 -3.03 5.29
N LEU A 174 12.32 -2.72 6.17
CA LEU A 174 13.74 -2.81 5.85
C LEU A 174 14.14 -4.27 5.67
N CYS A 175 15.09 -4.54 4.77
CA CYS A 175 15.72 -5.84 4.68
C CYS A 175 16.68 -6.01 5.85
N THR A 176 16.24 -6.70 6.87
CA THR A 176 17.02 -7.15 8.01
C THR A 176 16.94 -8.67 8.11
N PRO A 177 17.87 -9.34 8.79
CA PRO A 177 17.78 -10.78 9.04
C PRO A 177 16.43 -11.19 9.62
N GLU A 178 15.92 -10.40 10.56
CA GLU A 178 14.62 -10.67 11.17
C GLU A 178 13.46 -10.52 10.17
N MET A 179 13.39 -9.42 9.43
CA MET A 179 12.29 -9.17 8.51
C MET A 179 12.33 -10.14 7.34
N LEU A 180 13.50 -10.40 6.78
CA LEU A 180 13.67 -11.38 5.72
C LEU A 180 13.17 -12.78 6.13
N ALA A 181 13.46 -13.19 7.37
CA ALA A 181 13.09 -14.50 7.88
C ALA A 181 11.64 -14.59 8.40
N LYS A 182 11.00 -13.48 8.77
CA LYS A 182 9.74 -13.49 9.53
C LYS A 182 8.61 -12.66 8.93
N ILE A 183 8.79 -12.08 7.74
CA ILE A 183 7.76 -11.24 7.11
C ILE A 183 6.45 -12.01 6.86
N ASN A 184 6.58 -13.30 6.60
CA ASN A 184 5.50 -14.29 6.62
C ASN A 184 6.01 -15.57 7.30
N GLY A 185 5.19 -16.62 7.40
CA GLY A 185 5.56 -17.87 8.10
C GLY A 185 6.81 -18.57 7.57
N GLN A 186 7.13 -18.41 6.27
CA GLN A 186 8.27 -19.04 5.58
C GLN A 186 9.42 -18.07 5.27
N GLY A 187 9.31 -16.82 5.69
CA GLY A 187 10.20 -15.75 5.27
C GLY A 187 9.84 -15.17 3.89
N PHE A 188 10.55 -14.15 3.48
CA PHE A 188 10.40 -13.55 2.15
C PHE A 188 10.81 -14.53 1.04
N SER A 189 10.30 -14.34 -0.17
CA SER A 189 10.68 -15.13 -1.34
C SER A 189 12.19 -15.22 -1.50
N ALA A 190 12.73 -16.44 -1.53
CA ALA A 190 14.15 -16.65 -1.77
C ALA A 190 14.55 -16.14 -3.15
N THR A 191 13.78 -16.48 -4.19
CA THR A 191 14.03 -16.04 -5.56
C THR A 191 14.03 -14.52 -5.68
N ALA A 192 13.05 -13.84 -5.08
CA ALA A 192 12.95 -12.39 -5.11
C ALA A 192 14.09 -11.72 -4.31
N TYR A 193 14.47 -12.28 -3.17
CA TYR A 193 15.57 -11.78 -2.36
C TYR A 193 16.90 -11.86 -3.07
N TYR A 194 17.27 -13.04 -3.62
CA TYR A 194 18.54 -13.20 -4.33
C TYR A 194 18.64 -12.31 -5.56
N PHE A 195 17.57 -12.21 -6.34
CA PHE A 195 17.48 -11.24 -7.43
C PHE A 195 17.75 -9.80 -6.94
N ALA A 196 17.06 -9.38 -5.88
CA ALA A 196 17.19 -8.04 -5.35
C ALA A 196 18.58 -7.75 -4.79
N ARG A 197 19.15 -8.69 -4.03
CA ARG A 197 20.53 -8.62 -3.51
C ARG A 197 21.54 -8.43 -4.64
N ASP A 198 21.46 -9.23 -5.68
CA ASP A 198 22.41 -9.19 -6.78
C ASP A 198 22.24 -7.91 -7.61
N MET A 199 21.01 -7.43 -7.82
CA MET A 199 20.75 -6.14 -8.45
C MET A 199 21.28 -4.97 -7.60
N ARG A 200 21.12 -5.03 -6.29
CA ARG A 200 21.69 -4.05 -5.36
C ARG A 200 23.24 -4.02 -5.43
N ALA A 201 23.86 -5.19 -5.43
CA ALA A 201 25.31 -5.31 -5.58
C ALA A 201 25.81 -4.74 -6.93
N ALA A 202 25.05 -4.96 -8.01
CA ALA A 202 25.43 -4.54 -9.36
C ALA A 202 25.31 -3.02 -9.57
N ASN A 203 24.28 -2.36 -9.02
CA ASN A 203 23.99 -0.96 -9.34
C ASN A 203 24.05 0.00 -8.13
N GLY A 204 24.08 -0.50 -6.89
CA GLY A 204 24.17 0.30 -5.67
C GLY A 204 22.96 1.23 -5.41
N ARG A 205 21.83 1.07 -6.12
CA ARG A 205 20.65 1.91 -6.01
C ARG A 205 19.68 1.37 -4.96
N PRO A 206 18.88 2.21 -4.28
CA PRO A 206 17.75 1.72 -3.50
C PRO A 206 16.86 0.83 -4.35
N LEU A 207 16.34 -0.24 -3.73
CA LEU A 207 15.51 -1.21 -4.43
C LEU A 207 14.36 -1.65 -3.52
N GLY A 208 13.14 -1.58 -4.05
CA GLY A 208 11.94 -2.12 -3.44
C GLY A 208 11.46 -3.37 -4.16
N VAL A 209 11.15 -4.43 -3.41
CA VAL A 209 10.58 -5.65 -3.96
C VAL A 209 9.22 -5.92 -3.34
N ILE A 210 8.23 -6.04 -4.19
CA ILE A 210 6.85 -6.38 -3.83
C ILE A 210 6.64 -7.86 -4.17
N GLN A 211 6.59 -8.70 -3.14
CA GLN A 211 6.25 -10.12 -3.31
C GLN A 211 4.74 -10.28 -3.38
N SER A 212 4.24 -10.73 -4.55
CA SER A 212 2.86 -11.13 -4.77
C SER A 212 2.86 -12.49 -5.48
N ALA A 213 2.92 -13.57 -4.70
CA ALA A 213 3.04 -14.93 -5.22
C ALA A 213 2.15 -15.90 -4.44
N TRP A 214 1.53 -16.85 -5.15
CA TRP A 214 0.69 -17.87 -4.55
C TRP A 214 0.83 -19.22 -5.27
N GLY A 215 1.46 -20.18 -4.60
CA GLY A 215 1.67 -21.52 -5.12
C GLY A 215 0.36 -22.26 -5.40
N GLY A 216 0.35 -23.02 -6.50
CA GLY A 216 -0.83 -23.78 -6.94
C GLY A 216 -1.87 -22.97 -7.69
N THR A 217 -1.67 -21.68 -7.92
CA THR A 217 -2.59 -20.85 -8.72
C THR A 217 -2.31 -20.99 -10.21
N ARG A 218 -3.36 -20.79 -11.02
CA ARG A 218 -3.26 -20.72 -12.49
C ARG A 218 -2.89 -19.29 -12.90
N ALA A 219 -2.33 -19.12 -14.12
CA ALA A 219 -1.97 -17.80 -14.65
C ALA A 219 -3.18 -16.86 -14.75
N GLU A 220 -4.35 -17.39 -15.05
CA GLU A 220 -5.59 -16.65 -15.19
C GLU A 220 -6.13 -16.07 -13.88
N ALA A 221 -5.55 -16.45 -12.74
CA ALA A 221 -5.91 -15.93 -11.42
C ALA A 221 -5.12 -14.65 -11.03
N TRP A 222 -4.23 -14.20 -11.91
CA TRP A 222 -3.32 -13.05 -11.66
C TRP A 222 -3.66 -11.82 -12.50
#